data_c78f8860878648248bb47f9283d8fcfd
#
_entry.id   c78f8860878648248bb47f9283d8fcfd
#
_cell.length_a   1.000
_cell.length_b   1.000
_cell.length_c   1.000
_cell.angle_alpha   90.00
_cell.angle_beta   90.00
_cell.angle_gamma   90.00
#
_symmetry.space_group_name_H-M   'P 1'
#
loop_
_entity.id
_entity.type
_entity.pdbx_description
1 polymer ?
#
loop_
_entity_poly.entity_id
_entity_poly.type
_entity_poly.pdbx_seq_one_letter_code
_entity_poly.pdbx_strand_id
1 'polypeptide(L)'
;PPRERGRYQGYFGAVWGASAVAGPLLGGWFTDGPGWRWIFYINIPVGIVALAIISIVLKLPLQKREHSIDYLGAGLIVAAVSALLLYLDWAGKNYGWGSPRAVGLIVAAVVLVAVFIVVELRAKEPIIPMRLFRNSIFTTANLFGFLFGFAMFGSSIFLPLYLQAVKGMSPTRSGMALLPTVVGMMTFSILAGQLITRKGRYKIYPVIGSIVVICALIVLSQLSADAHYAQVAVGALLFGAGMGLTMQTVVVAVQNSVEYRDMGVATSSATFFRSLGGAIGTAVLGAILTTRLDHHLADRLDSAGTSVDRSTIDANNIESIRALTEPARGIVGEAFTSATNDVFLSCLPFIAAALIVILFLKEVPLRTGQVKPETTDDNSIIPPSH
;
A
#
# COMPACT_ATOMS: atom_id res chain seq x y z
N PRO A 1 -23.12 11.99 6.73
CA PRO A 1 -22.49 13.31 6.97
C PRO A 1 -20.97 13.19 7.01
N PRO A 2 -20.18 14.19 6.53
CA PRO A 2 -18.72 14.14 6.51
C PRO A 2 -18.05 13.82 7.85
N ARG A 3 -18.63 14.23 8.96
CA ARG A 3 -18.15 13.92 10.31
C ARG A 3 -18.21 12.42 10.65
N GLU A 4 -19.25 11.73 10.20
CA GLU A 4 -19.41 10.30 10.49
C GLU A 4 -18.52 9.42 9.61
N ARG A 5 -18.05 9.94 8.47
CA ARG A 5 -17.15 9.22 7.55
C ARG A 5 -15.87 8.74 8.24
N GLY A 6 -15.32 9.54 9.17
CA GLY A 6 -14.15 9.13 9.94
C GLY A 6 -14.36 7.81 10.69
N ARG A 7 -15.53 7.63 11.29
CA ARG A 7 -15.89 6.40 12.01
C ARG A 7 -15.98 5.21 11.06
N TYR A 8 -16.68 5.37 9.93
CA TYR A 8 -16.83 4.29 8.94
C TYR A 8 -15.49 3.95 8.27
N GLN A 9 -14.66 4.96 7.95
CA GLN A 9 -13.31 4.74 7.42
C GLN A 9 -12.44 3.96 8.42
N GLY A 10 -12.59 4.21 9.73
CA GLY A 10 -11.94 3.42 10.76
C GLY A 10 -12.33 1.93 10.72
N TYR A 11 -13.61 1.63 10.50
CA TYR A 11 -14.06 0.24 10.33
C TYR A 11 -13.54 -0.39 9.04
N PHE A 12 -13.51 0.34 7.91
CA PHE A 12 -12.89 -0.15 6.68
C PHE A 12 -11.41 -0.49 6.87
N GLY A 13 -10.67 0.37 7.59
CA GLY A 13 -9.28 0.10 7.94
C GLY A 13 -9.12 -1.16 8.80
N ALA A 14 -10.02 -1.38 9.76
CA ALA A 14 -10.02 -2.58 10.59
C ALA A 14 -10.32 -3.85 9.77
N VAL A 15 -11.30 -3.81 8.87
CA VAL A 15 -11.62 -4.92 7.95
C VAL A 15 -10.44 -5.21 7.03
N TRP A 16 -9.79 -4.18 6.48
CA TRP A 16 -8.60 -4.36 5.66
C TRP A 16 -7.46 -5.02 6.44
N GLY A 17 -7.23 -4.59 7.69
CA GLY A 17 -6.25 -5.21 8.58
C GLY A 17 -6.55 -6.67 8.88
N ALA A 18 -7.81 -7.01 9.19
CA ALA A 18 -8.23 -8.39 9.40
C ALA A 18 -8.02 -9.26 8.15
N SER A 19 -8.33 -8.72 6.97
CA SER A 19 -8.13 -9.41 5.69
C SER A 19 -6.66 -9.65 5.37
N ALA A 20 -5.78 -8.72 5.74
CA ALA A 20 -4.34 -8.85 5.55
C ALA A 20 -3.73 -10.02 6.33
N VAL A 21 -4.37 -10.47 7.43
CA VAL A 21 -3.96 -11.68 8.18
C VAL A 21 -4.73 -12.90 7.72
N ALA A 22 -6.03 -12.77 7.49
CA ALA A 22 -6.80 -13.89 6.98
C ALA A 22 -6.21 -14.44 5.67
N GLY A 23 -5.65 -13.56 4.82
CA GLY A 23 -5.01 -13.94 3.56
C GLY A 23 -3.89 -14.97 3.73
N PRO A 24 -2.79 -14.67 4.41
CA PRO A 24 -1.70 -15.61 4.65
C PRO A 24 -2.12 -16.86 5.42
N LEU A 25 -3.02 -16.74 6.41
CA LEU A 25 -3.52 -17.90 7.17
C LEU A 25 -4.32 -18.86 6.29
N LEU A 26 -5.30 -18.35 5.56
CA LEU A 26 -6.11 -19.16 4.65
C LEU A 26 -5.27 -19.66 3.48
N GLY A 27 -4.40 -18.80 2.93
CA GLY A 27 -3.50 -19.17 1.85
C GLY A 27 -2.53 -20.26 2.26
N GLY A 28 -1.93 -20.18 3.45
CA GLY A 28 -1.07 -21.22 4.01
C GLY A 28 -1.85 -22.52 4.24
N TRP A 29 -3.03 -22.45 4.86
CA TRP A 29 -3.87 -23.62 5.09
C TRP A 29 -4.31 -24.31 3.78
N PHE A 30 -4.66 -23.53 2.76
CA PHE A 30 -4.98 -24.09 1.45
C PHE A 30 -3.77 -24.73 0.77
N THR A 31 -2.61 -24.10 0.88
CA THR A 31 -1.37 -24.60 0.25
C THR A 31 -0.90 -25.90 0.91
N ASP A 32 -0.99 -25.95 2.24
CA ASP A 32 -0.59 -27.11 3.04
C ASP A 32 -1.61 -28.28 2.98
N GLY A 33 -2.88 -28.00 2.59
CA GLY A 33 -3.99 -28.94 2.58
C GLY A 33 -4.55 -29.23 1.18
N PRO A 34 -5.73 -28.68 0.81
CA PRO A 34 -6.44 -29.07 -0.41
C PRO A 34 -5.76 -28.58 -1.71
N GLY A 35 -4.74 -27.73 -1.60
CA GLY A 35 -3.94 -27.25 -2.71
C GLY A 35 -4.13 -25.76 -3.02
N TRP A 36 -3.09 -25.13 -3.59
CA TRP A 36 -3.02 -23.69 -3.86
C TRP A 36 -4.15 -23.14 -4.75
N ARG A 37 -4.79 -24.01 -5.58
CA ARG A 37 -5.92 -23.59 -6.44
C ARG A 37 -7.12 -23.11 -5.62
N TRP A 38 -7.29 -23.58 -4.39
CA TRP A 38 -8.36 -23.16 -3.50
C TRP A 38 -8.26 -21.70 -3.07
N ILE A 39 -7.06 -21.09 -3.14
CA ILE A 39 -6.87 -19.65 -2.92
C ILE A 39 -7.73 -18.82 -3.91
N PHE A 40 -7.91 -19.33 -5.13
CA PHE A 40 -8.76 -18.68 -6.14
C PHE A 40 -10.23 -19.07 -5.97
N TYR A 41 -10.53 -20.33 -5.71
CA TYR A 41 -11.90 -20.82 -5.62
C TYR A 41 -12.67 -20.25 -4.44
N ILE A 42 -12.04 -19.91 -3.33
CA ILE A 42 -12.70 -19.27 -2.17
C ILE A 42 -13.34 -17.93 -2.52
N ASN A 43 -12.82 -17.23 -3.53
CA ASN A 43 -13.39 -15.95 -3.95
C ASN A 43 -14.78 -16.12 -4.60
N ILE A 44 -15.09 -17.30 -5.15
CA ILE A 44 -16.40 -17.56 -5.78
C ILE A 44 -17.54 -17.52 -4.75
N PRO A 45 -17.54 -18.33 -3.68
CA PRO A 45 -18.61 -18.27 -2.68
C PRO A 45 -18.65 -16.92 -1.95
N VAL A 46 -17.49 -16.32 -1.64
CA VAL A 46 -17.44 -14.99 -1.00
C VAL A 46 -18.04 -13.92 -1.92
N GLY A 47 -17.72 -13.97 -3.22
CA GLY A 47 -18.28 -13.05 -4.23
C GLY A 47 -19.79 -13.23 -4.39
N ILE A 48 -20.29 -14.46 -4.43
CA ILE A 48 -21.72 -14.75 -4.51
C ILE A 48 -22.47 -14.20 -3.29
N VAL A 49 -21.95 -14.44 -2.08
CA VAL A 49 -22.54 -13.93 -0.83
C VAL A 49 -22.53 -12.39 -0.82
N ALA A 50 -21.42 -11.77 -1.21
CA ALA A 50 -21.32 -10.31 -1.27
C ALA A 50 -22.33 -9.73 -2.28
N LEU A 51 -22.45 -10.31 -3.48
CA LEU A 51 -23.42 -9.90 -4.49
C LEU A 51 -24.86 -10.07 -4.00
N ALA A 52 -25.17 -11.18 -3.34
CA ALA A 52 -26.50 -11.42 -2.79
C ALA A 52 -26.85 -10.36 -1.73
N ILE A 53 -25.94 -10.08 -0.80
CA ILE A 53 -26.15 -9.06 0.24
C ILE A 53 -26.36 -7.69 -0.39
N ILE A 54 -25.49 -7.27 -1.33
CA ILE A 54 -25.59 -5.99 -2.01
C ILE A 54 -26.92 -5.87 -2.78
N SER A 55 -27.32 -6.92 -3.50
CA SER A 55 -28.56 -6.92 -4.28
C SER A 55 -29.82 -6.79 -3.43
N ILE A 56 -29.80 -7.37 -2.22
CA ILE A 56 -30.96 -7.33 -1.29
C ILE A 56 -31.01 -6.01 -0.52
N VAL A 57 -29.84 -5.53 -0.05
CA VAL A 57 -29.76 -4.41 0.90
C VAL A 57 -29.66 -3.07 0.19
N LEU A 58 -28.95 -3.01 -0.95
CA LEU A 58 -28.64 -1.76 -1.63
C LEU A 58 -29.75 -1.37 -2.61
N LYS A 59 -30.75 -0.67 -2.11
CA LYS A 59 -31.83 -0.09 -2.92
C LYS A 59 -31.54 1.39 -3.18
N LEU A 60 -30.66 1.69 -4.11
CA LEU A 60 -30.38 3.07 -4.52
C LEU A 60 -31.29 3.45 -5.70
N PRO A 61 -31.85 4.69 -5.69
CA PRO A 61 -32.53 5.20 -6.87
C PRO A 61 -31.52 5.34 -8.02
N LEU A 62 -31.78 4.63 -9.12
CA LEU A 62 -30.97 4.68 -10.33
C LEU A 62 -31.10 6.04 -10.98
N GLN A 63 -30.19 6.95 -10.72
CA GLN A 63 -29.99 8.15 -11.54
C GLN A 63 -29.13 7.74 -12.74
N LYS A 64 -29.76 7.47 -13.88
CA LYS A 64 -29.02 7.26 -15.14
C LYS A 64 -28.35 8.58 -15.52
N ARG A 65 -27.07 8.68 -15.30
CA ARG A 65 -26.21 9.69 -15.94
C ARG A 65 -25.49 9.00 -17.08
N GLU A 66 -25.52 9.60 -18.25
CA GLU A 66 -24.68 9.16 -19.36
C GLU A 66 -23.24 9.51 -19.03
N HIS A 67 -22.46 8.50 -18.72
CA HIS A 67 -21.01 8.63 -18.47
C HIS A 67 -20.24 8.04 -19.64
N SER A 68 -19.27 8.78 -20.14
CA SER A 68 -18.30 8.27 -21.11
C SER A 68 -17.07 7.73 -20.35
N ILE A 69 -16.77 6.45 -20.55
CA ILE A 69 -15.58 5.85 -19.95
C ILE A 69 -14.37 6.20 -20.83
N ASP A 70 -13.33 6.79 -20.23
CA ASP A 70 -12.05 7.04 -20.92
C ASP A 70 -11.21 5.76 -21.01
N TYR A 71 -11.56 4.90 -21.98
CA TYR A 71 -10.79 3.66 -22.25
C TYR A 71 -9.37 3.94 -22.71
N LEU A 72 -9.14 5.08 -23.41
CA LEU A 72 -7.80 5.44 -23.88
C LEU A 72 -6.90 5.84 -22.70
N GLY A 73 -7.37 6.70 -21.81
CA GLY A 73 -6.64 7.06 -20.59
C GLY A 73 -6.37 5.85 -19.71
N ALA A 74 -7.38 4.95 -19.54
CA ALA A 74 -7.19 3.70 -18.80
C ALA A 74 -6.10 2.82 -19.41
N GLY A 75 -6.11 2.62 -20.73
CA GLY A 75 -5.10 1.83 -21.44
C GLY A 75 -3.70 2.43 -21.31
N LEU A 76 -3.58 3.75 -21.46
CA LEU A 76 -2.30 4.46 -21.35
C LEU A 76 -1.68 4.36 -19.96
N ILE A 77 -2.47 4.57 -18.89
CA ILE A 77 -1.92 4.51 -17.52
C ILE A 77 -1.54 3.08 -17.15
N VAL A 78 -2.33 2.08 -17.55
CA VAL A 78 -1.99 0.66 -17.34
C VAL A 78 -0.70 0.30 -18.08
N ALA A 79 -0.57 0.70 -19.35
CA ALA A 79 0.63 0.44 -20.15
C ALA A 79 1.87 1.15 -19.54
N ALA A 80 1.72 2.40 -19.11
CA ALA A 80 2.81 3.18 -18.50
C ALA A 80 3.30 2.54 -17.20
N VAL A 81 2.38 2.19 -16.30
CA VAL A 81 2.70 1.53 -15.03
C VAL A 81 3.32 0.15 -15.28
N SER A 82 2.77 -0.63 -16.22
CA SER A 82 3.31 -1.94 -16.58
C SER A 82 4.74 -1.83 -17.13
N ALA A 83 5.01 -0.87 -18.03
CA ALA A 83 6.35 -0.65 -18.55
C ALA A 83 7.36 -0.26 -17.46
N LEU A 84 6.93 0.60 -16.51
CA LEU A 84 7.75 0.97 -15.37
C LEU A 84 8.06 -0.20 -14.44
N LEU A 85 7.04 -1.01 -14.09
CA LEU A 85 7.22 -2.17 -13.22
C LEU A 85 8.07 -3.26 -13.89
N LEU A 86 7.90 -3.50 -15.19
CA LEU A 86 8.75 -4.41 -15.95
C LEU A 86 10.20 -3.93 -16.01
N TYR A 87 10.41 -2.60 -16.16
CA TYR A 87 11.76 -2.03 -16.04
C TYR A 87 12.37 -2.34 -14.68
N LEU A 88 11.65 -2.07 -13.59
CA LEU A 88 12.15 -2.28 -12.23
C LEU A 88 12.40 -3.76 -11.89
N ASP A 89 11.60 -4.67 -12.44
CA ASP A 89 11.77 -6.12 -12.19
C ASP A 89 12.85 -6.77 -13.06
N TRP A 90 12.97 -6.36 -14.31
CA TRP A 90 13.91 -7.00 -15.27
C TRP A 90 15.28 -6.33 -15.32
N ALA A 91 15.36 -5.01 -15.05
CA ALA A 91 16.63 -4.33 -15.00
C ALA A 91 17.44 -4.80 -13.79
N GLY A 92 18.68 -5.22 -14.04
CA GLY A 92 19.56 -5.80 -13.04
C GLY A 92 19.45 -7.31 -12.85
N LYS A 93 18.30 -7.93 -13.18
CA LYS A 93 18.13 -9.41 -13.16
C LYS A 93 18.37 -10.03 -14.52
N ASN A 94 17.57 -9.64 -15.51
CA ASN A 94 17.58 -10.22 -16.86
C ASN A 94 18.42 -9.39 -17.84
N TYR A 95 18.52 -8.09 -17.58
CA TYR A 95 19.26 -7.14 -18.43
C TYR A 95 20.01 -6.16 -17.52
N GLY A 96 21.19 -5.69 -17.97
CA GLY A 96 21.85 -4.58 -17.26
C GLY A 96 20.98 -3.32 -17.28
N TRP A 97 21.03 -2.50 -16.23
CA TRP A 97 20.27 -1.27 -16.07
C TRP A 97 20.36 -0.30 -17.25
N GLY A 98 21.51 -0.26 -17.93
CA GLY A 98 21.76 0.55 -19.11
C GLY A 98 21.54 -0.17 -20.44
N SER A 99 21.00 -1.38 -20.46
CA SER A 99 20.77 -2.12 -21.70
C SER A 99 19.71 -1.42 -22.57
N PRO A 100 19.78 -1.55 -23.92
CA PRO A 100 18.80 -0.94 -24.81
C PRO A 100 17.34 -1.32 -24.50
N ARG A 101 17.12 -2.55 -24.00
CA ARG A 101 15.79 -3.03 -23.61
C ARG A 101 15.30 -2.35 -22.32
N ALA A 102 16.15 -2.23 -21.31
CA ALA A 102 15.82 -1.55 -20.06
C ALA A 102 15.56 -0.04 -20.32
N VAL A 103 16.45 0.61 -21.08
CA VAL A 103 16.26 2.02 -21.51
C VAL A 103 14.98 2.17 -22.32
N GLY A 104 14.66 1.24 -23.21
CA GLY A 104 13.42 1.25 -23.98
C GLY A 104 12.17 1.22 -23.10
N LEU A 105 12.16 0.40 -22.04
CA LEU A 105 11.03 0.30 -21.09
C LEU A 105 10.83 1.60 -20.29
N ILE A 106 11.90 2.20 -19.78
CA ILE A 106 11.75 3.46 -19.01
C ILE A 106 11.35 4.62 -19.91
N VAL A 107 11.90 4.70 -21.13
CA VAL A 107 11.49 5.71 -22.11
C VAL A 107 10.03 5.49 -22.50
N ALA A 108 9.60 4.26 -22.75
CA ALA A 108 8.21 3.94 -23.04
C ALA A 108 7.29 4.36 -21.87
N ALA A 109 7.66 4.08 -20.63
CA ALA A 109 6.89 4.50 -19.46
C ALA A 109 6.73 6.01 -19.39
N VAL A 110 7.82 6.77 -19.57
CA VAL A 110 7.80 8.25 -19.55
C VAL A 110 6.95 8.82 -20.68
N VAL A 111 7.10 8.30 -21.90
CA VAL A 111 6.30 8.73 -23.06
C VAL A 111 4.83 8.43 -22.86
N LEU A 112 4.48 7.23 -22.38
CA LEU A 112 3.10 6.85 -22.11
C LEU A 112 2.46 7.72 -21.02
N VAL A 113 3.20 8.09 -19.96
CA VAL A 113 2.71 9.05 -18.94
C VAL A 113 2.51 10.43 -19.56
N ALA A 114 3.42 10.91 -20.41
CA ALA A 114 3.27 12.20 -21.07
C ALA A 114 2.04 12.22 -22.00
N VAL A 115 1.85 11.15 -22.78
CA VAL A 115 0.67 11.00 -23.65
C VAL A 115 -0.60 10.89 -22.81
N PHE A 116 -0.59 10.13 -21.72
CA PHE A 116 -1.70 10.05 -20.76
C PHE A 116 -2.11 11.44 -20.27
N ILE A 117 -1.17 12.25 -19.81
CA ILE A 117 -1.46 13.61 -19.33
C ILE A 117 -2.12 14.47 -20.44
N VAL A 118 -1.63 14.37 -21.67
CA VAL A 118 -2.21 15.11 -22.80
C VAL A 118 -3.64 14.64 -23.12
N VAL A 119 -3.89 13.34 -23.05
CA VAL A 119 -5.23 12.76 -23.26
C VAL A 119 -6.18 13.20 -22.16
N GLU A 120 -5.76 13.10 -20.87
CA GLU A 120 -6.55 13.52 -19.71
C GLU A 120 -6.92 15.01 -19.74
N LEU A 121 -6.03 15.86 -20.23
CA LEU A 121 -6.33 17.30 -20.41
C LEU A 121 -7.39 17.57 -21.47
N ARG A 122 -7.63 16.63 -22.41
CA ARG A 122 -8.59 16.76 -23.51
C ARG A 122 -9.84 15.89 -23.31
N ALA A 123 -9.81 14.94 -22.41
CA ALA A 123 -10.92 14.02 -22.16
C ALA A 123 -12.13 14.77 -21.58
N LYS A 124 -13.34 14.39 -22.04
CA LYS A 124 -14.60 14.94 -21.50
C LYS A 124 -14.84 14.52 -20.06
N GLU A 125 -14.54 13.28 -19.75
CA GLU A 125 -14.63 12.70 -18.40
C GLU A 125 -13.29 12.00 -18.07
N PRO A 126 -12.26 12.78 -17.66
CA PRO A 126 -10.94 12.23 -17.37
C PRO A 126 -10.96 11.32 -16.13
N ILE A 127 -10.16 10.25 -16.14
CA ILE A 127 -10.00 9.33 -15.02
C ILE A 127 -9.38 10.06 -13.82
N ILE A 128 -8.39 10.91 -14.07
CA ILE A 128 -7.74 11.75 -13.06
C ILE A 128 -7.80 13.21 -13.54
N PRO A 129 -8.85 13.96 -13.19
CA PRO A 129 -8.96 15.36 -13.61
C PRO A 129 -7.77 16.17 -13.12
N MET A 130 -6.94 16.67 -14.05
CA MET A 130 -5.73 17.44 -13.74
C MET A 130 -6.03 18.70 -12.92
N ARG A 131 -7.28 19.21 -12.98
CA ARG A 131 -7.73 20.32 -12.13
C ARG A 131 -7.66 20.03 -10.62
N LEU A 132 -7.78 18.76 -10.22
CA LEU A 132 -7.69 18.38 -8.81
C LEU A 132 -6.29 18.59 -8.23
N PHE A 133 -5.25 18.51 -9.05
CA PHE A 133 -3.88 18.81 -8.61
C PHE A 133 -3.63 20.29 -8.29
N ARG A 134 -4.54 21.18 -8.69
CA ARG A 134 -4.50 22.59 -8.23
C ARG A 134 -4.95 22.73 -6.77
N ASN A 135 -5.63 21.72 -6.22
CA ASN A 135 -5.97 21.66 -4.80
C ASN A 135 -4.76 21.14 -4.01
N SER A 136 -4.20 22.01 -3.17
CA SER A 136 -3.03 21.70 -2.35
C SER A 136 -3.24 20.46 -1.45
N ILE A 137 -4.45 20.28 -0.89
CA ILE A 137 -4.75 19.13 -0.02
C ILE A 137 -4.73 17.84 -0.84
N PHE A 138 -5.37 17.84 -2.01
CA PHE A 138 -5.38 16.69 -2.92
C PHE A 138 -3.96 16.29 -3.32
N THR A 139 -3.15 17.24 -3.78
CA THR A 139 -1.78 16.98 -4.22
C THR A 139 -0.89 16.49 -3.09
N THR A 140 -0.94 17.16 -1.93
CA THR A 140 -0.16 16.77 -0.74
C THR A 140 -0.54 15.37 -0.27
N ALA A 141 -1.84 15.06 -0.22
CA ALA A 141 -2.34 13.77 0.24
C ALA A 141 -1.96 12.62 -0.72
N ASN A 142 -2.01 12.85 -2.04
CA ASN A 142 -1.61 11.85 -3.02
C ASN A 142 -0.09 11.62 -3.02
N LEU A 143 0.72 12.68 -2.94
CA LEU A 143 2.18 12.57 -2.82
C LEU A 143 2.57 11.86 -1.52
N PHE A 144 1.93 12.21 -0.41
CA PHE A 144 2.09 11.51 0.85
C PHE A 144 1.73 10.03 0.71
N GLY A 145 0.56 9.75 0.11
CA GLY A 145 0.09 8.37 -0.12
C GLY A 145 1.08 7.54 -0.92
N PHE A 146 1.68 8.12 -1.96
CA PHE A 146 2.72 7.47 -2.77
C PHE A 146 3.97 7.13 -1.94
N LEU A 147 4.54 8.10 -1.22
CA LEU A 147 5.75 7.90 -0.41
C LEU A 147 5.50 6.95 0.76
N PHE A 148 4.36 7.09 1.43
CA PHE A 148 3.96 6.21 2.51
C PHE A 148 3.70 4.78 2.01
N GLY A 149 3.04 4.65 0.84
CA GLY A 149 2.80 3.37 0.18
C GLY A 149 4.09 2.64 -0.17
N PHE A 150 5.11 3.37 -0.66
CA PHE A 150 6.43 2.82 -0.94
C PHE A 150 7.03 2.12 0.30
N ALA A 151 7.08 2.81 1.43
CA ALA A 151 7.63 2.25 2.68
C ALA A 151 6.74 1.14 3.25
N MET A 152 5.41 1.30 3.18
CA MET A 152 4.44 0.38 3.77
C MET A 152 4.46 -0.99 3.10
N PHE A 153 4.29 -1.04 1.77
CA PHE A 153 4.21 -2.32 1.06
C PHE A 153 5.55 -3.03 1.01
N GLY A 154 6.64 -2.27 0.85
CA GLY A 154 7.98 -2.81 0.92
C GLY A 154 8.20 -3.55 2.25
N SER A 155 7.96 -2.90 3.38
CA SER A 155 8.16 -3.52 4.70
C SER A 155 7.21 -4.69 4.97
N SER A 156 5.96 -4.62 4.49
CA SER A 156 4.96 -5.67 4.71
C SER A 156 5.33 -7.02 4.08
N ILE A 157 6.12 -7.02 3.01
CA ILE A 157 6.54 -8.23 2.31
C ILE A 157 7.79 -8.84 2.98
N PHE A 158 8.71 -8.00 3.44
CA PHE A 158 10.01 -8.50 3.91
C PHE A 158 9.99 -9.03 5.34
N LEU A 159 9.06 -8.58 6.20
CA LEU A 159 8.93 -9.12 7.55
C LEU A 159 8.49 -10.60 7.57
N PRO A 160 7.44 -11.03 6.83
CA PRO A 160 7.12 -12.45 6.68
C PRO A 160 8.27 -13.25 6.08
N LEU A 161 8.99 -12.67 5.10
CA LEU A 161 10.12 -13.31 4.45
C LEU A 161 11.26 -13.59 5.44
N TYR A 162 11.61 -12.63 6.28
CA TYR A 162 12.55 -12.81 7.38
C TYR A 162 12.13 -13.96 8.34
N LEU A 163 10.85 -13.98 8.74
CA LEU A 163 10.35 -15.03 9.64
C LEU A 163 10.43 -16.43 9.00
N GLN A 164 10.24 -16.52 7.70
CA GLN A 164 10.30 -17.79 6.99
C GLN A 164 11.73 -18.22 6.66
N ALA A 165 12.57 -17.31 6.17
CA ALA A 165 13.93 -17.62 5.74
C ALA A 165 14.90 -17.78 6.93
N VAL A 166 14.83 -16.87 7.91
CA VAL A 166 15.78 -16.84 9.05
C VAL A 166 15.28 -17.68 10.22
N LYS A 167 14.02 -17.46 10.64
CA LYS A 167 13.44 -18.20 11.79
C LYS A 167 12.88 -19.58 11.43
N GLY A 168 12.92 -19.97 10.15
CA GLY A 168 12.44 -21.28 9.70
C GLY A 168 10.93 -21.52 9.90
N MET A 169 10.14 -20.46 10.10
CA MET A 169 8.70 -20.58 10.32
C MET A 169 7.97 -21.04 9.04
N SER A 170 6.95 -21.90 9.18
CA SER A 170 6.06 -22.18 8.06
C SER A 170 5.28 -20.93 7.63
N PRO A 171 4.76 -20.85 6.39
CA PRO A 171 3.93 -19.74 5.94
C PRO A 171 2.78 -19.42 6.91
N THR A 172 2.08 -20.44 7.41
CA THR A 172 1.02 -20.27 8.40
C THR A 172 1.51 -19.68 9.72
N ARG A 173 2.63 -20.17 10.25
CA ARG A 173 3.21 -19.66 11.51
C ARG A 173 3.72 -18.24 11.36
N SER A 174 4.33 -17.90 10.21
CA SER A 174 4.77 -16.53 9.93
C SER A 174 3.59 -15.56 9.83
N GLY A 175 2.47 -15.99 9.22
CA GLY A 175 1.22 -15.23 9.20
C GLY A 175 0.66 -14.96 10.60
N MET A 176 0.65 -15.99 11.48
CA MET A 176 0.25 -15.81 12.88
C MET A 176 1.21 -14.89 13.66
N ALA A 177 2.49 -14.95 13.37
CA ALA A 177 3.48 -14.08 14.00
C ALA A 177 3.29 -12.59 13.66
N LEU A 178 2.53 -12.28 12.61
CA LEU A 178 2.19 -10.91 12.21
C LEU A 178 0.87 -10.40 12.81
N LEU A 179 0.18 -11.19 13.65
CA LEU A 179 -1.02 -10.73 14.37
C LEU A 179 -0.84 -9.39 15.09
N PRO A 180 0.29 -9.08 15.73
CA PRO A 180 0.50 -7.76 16.32
C PRO A 180 0.33 -6.59 15.34
N THR A 181 0.75 -6.75 14.07
CA THR A 181 0.53 -5.73 13.02
C THR A 181 -0.96 -5.43 12.85
N VAL A 182 -1.77 -6.46 12.81
CA VAL A 182 -3.22 -6.33 12.64
C VAL A 182 -3.89 -5.72 13.84
N VAL A 183 -3.53 -6.20 15.04
CA VAL A 183 -4.04 -5.61 16.29
C VAL A 183 -3.71 -4.12 16.35
N GLY A 184 -2.46 -3.75 16.03
CA GLY A 184 -2.06 -2.35 15.92
C GLY A 184 -2.91 -1.59 14.90
N MET A 185 -3.02 -2.11 13.68
CA MET A 185 -3.74 -1.45 12.60
C MET A 185 -5.24 -1.28 12.92
N MET A 186 -5.92 -2.34 13.38
CA MET A 186 -7.35 -2.28 13.72
C MET A 186 -7.60 -1.29 14.87
N THR A 187 -6.85 -1.41 15.96
CA THR A 187 -7.02 -0.58 17.14
C THR A 187 -6.83 0.90 16.80
N PHE A 188 -5.72 1.23 16.16
CA PHE A 188 -5.39 2.63 15.87
C PHE A 188 -6.20 3.21 14.71
N SER A 189 -6.67 2.40 13.76
CA SER A 189 -7.61 2.84 12.72
C SER A 189 -8.98 3.22 13.32
N ILE A 190 -9.51 2.39 14.22
CA ILE A 190 -10.77 2.68 14.91
C ILE A 190 -10.62 3.91 15.82
N LEU A 191 -9.53 3.98 16.57
CA LEU A 191 -9.24 5.14 17.44
C LEU A 191 -9.13 6.44 16.64
N ALA A 192 -8.38 6.43 15.53
CA ALA A 192 -8.26 7.59 14.64
C ALA A 192 -9.62 8.00 14.08
N GLY A 193 -10.42 7.04 13.59
CA GLY A 193 -11.77 7.32 13.08
C GLY A 193 -12.69 7.95 14.12
N GLN A 194 -12.71 7.42 15.35
CA GLN A 194 -13.51 7.98 16.45
C GLN A 194 -13.04 9.36 16.87
N LEU A 195 -11.74 9.57 16.97
CA LEU A 195 -11.16 10.84 17.37
C LEU A 195 -11.36 11.93 16.30
N ILE A 196 -11.29 11.59 15.01
CA ILE A 196 -11.63 12.49 13.90
C ILE A 196 -13.09 12.91 14.01
N THR A 197 -13.99 11.96 14.25
CA THR A 197 -15.42 12.24 14.39
C THR A 197 -15.70 13.18 15.56
N ARG A 198 -15.02 12.99 16.71
CA ARG A 198 -15.21 13.80 17.92
C ARG A 198 -14.55 15.18 17.84
N LYS A 199 -13.30 15.22 17.41
CA LYS A 199 -12.47 16.46 17.46
C LYS A 199 -12.53 17.28 16.16
N GLY A 200 -12.96 16.67 15.03
CA GLY A 200 -13.01 17.32 13.72
C GLY A 200 -11.63 17.58 13.09
N ARG A 201 -10.54 17.16 13.72
CA ARG A 201 -9.16 17.31 13.22
C ARG A 201 -8.67 16.00 12.67
N TYR A 202 -8.05 16.04 11.48
CA TYR A 202 -7.54 14.82 10.81
C TYR A 202 -6.04 14.86 10.53
N LYS A 203 -5.41 16.02 10.40
CA LYS A 203 -3.99 16.16 10.04
C LYS A 203 -3.04 15.50 11.04
N ILE A 204 -3.35 15.55 12.33
CA ILE A 204 -2.46 15.07 13.39
C ILE A 204 -2.21 13.56 13.32
N TYR A 205 -3.19 12.77 12.86
CA TYR A 205 -3.09 11.31 12.88
C TYR A 205 -2.08 10.77 11.86
N PRO A 206 -2.04 11.20 10.58
CA PRO A 206 -1.00 10.74 9.66
C PRO A 206 0.39 11.27 10.03
N VAL A 207 0.50 12.41 10.73
CA VAL A 207 1.78 12.89 11.26
C VAL A 207 2.28 11.94 12.36
N ILE A 208 1.45 11.64 13.37
CA ILE A 208 1.80 10.68 14.42
C ILE A 208 2.04 9.30 13.81
N GLY A 209 1.18 8.87 12.89
CA GLY A 209 1.30 7.59 12.21
C GLY A 209 2.64 7.43 11.47
N SER A 210 3.11 8.46 10.78
CA SER A 210 4.41 8.46 10.12
C SER A 210 5.57 8.34 11.10
N ILE A 211 5.50 9.06 12.23
CA ILE A 211 6.50 8.97 13.31
C ILE A 211 6.54 7.55 13.89
N VAL A 212 5.36 6.96 14.15
CA VAL A 212 5.25 5.60 14.67
C VAL A 212 5.80 4.58 13.68
N VAL A 213 5.57 4.75 12.37
CA VAL A 213 6.19 3.89 11.33
C VAL A 213 7.70 4.05 11.31
N ILE A 214 8.24 5.27 11.45
CA ILE A 214 9.70 5.48 11.55
C ILE A 214 10.26 4.70 12.74
N CYS A 215 9.65 4.81 13.92
CA CYS A 215 10.06 4.06 15.10
C CYS A 215 9.98 2.53 14.85
N ALA A 216 8.91 2.07 14.21
CA ALA A 216 8.75 0.66 13.85
C ALA A 216 9.88 0.17 12.93
N LEU A 217 10.22 0.92 11.89
CA LEU A 217 11.28 0.58 10.95
C LEU A 217 12.66 0.57 11.63
N ILE A 218 12.91 1.50 12.55
CA ILE A 218 14.15 1.50 13.36
C ILE A 218 14.23 0.25 14.24
N VAL A 219 13.14 -0.15 14.90
CA VAL A 219 13.10 -1.39 15.70
C VAL A 219 13.31 -2.62 14.83
N LEU A 220 12.67 -2.67 13.66
CA LEU A 220 12.77 -3.79 12.71
C LEU A 220 14.14 -3.84 12.02
N SER A 221 14.81 -2.70 11.82
CA SER A 221 16.17 -2.66 11.23
C SER A 221 17.28 -3.14 12.19
N GLN A 222 16.94 -3.38 13.45
CA GLN A 222 17.88 -3.91 14.47
C GLN A 222 17.62 -5.39 14.79
N LEU A 223 16.87 -6.10 13.94
CA LEU A 223 16.67 -7.53 14.11
C LEU A 223 17.98 -8.28 13.91
N SER A 224 18.22 -9.30 14.75
CA SER A 224 19.31 -10.25 14.62
C SER A 224 18.77 -11.64 14.22
N ALA A 225 19.64 -12.52 13.73
CA ALA A 225 19.25 -13.90 13.44
C ALA A 225 18.64 -14.59 14.68
N ASP A 226 19.11 -14.23 15.88
CA ASP A 226 18.63 -14.76 17.16
C ASP A 226 17.60 -13.86 17.86
N ALA A 227 17.09 -12.81 17.20
CA ALA A 227 16.13 -11.88 17.81
C ALA A 227 14.96 -12.60 18.47
N HIS A 228 14.62 -12.18 19.70
CA HIS A 228 13.42 -12.68 20.37
C HIS A 228 12.15 -12.25 19.63
N TYR A 229 11.15 -13.12 19.61
CA TYR A 229 9.86 -12.80 18.99
C TYR A 229 9.24 -11.51 19.54
N ALA A 230 9.48 -11.17 20.80
CA ALA A 230 8.98 -9.92 21.39
C ALA A 230 9.45 -8.66 20.61
N GLN A 231 10.69 -8.62 20.13
CA GLN A 231 11.19 -7.50 19.32
C GLN A 231 10.47 -7.41 17.97
N VAL A 232 10.27 -8.55 17.31
CA VAL A 232 9.48 -8.64 16.07
C VAL A 232 8.03 -8.17 16.31
N ALA A 233 7.42 -8.65 17.40
CA ALA A 233 6.04 -8.32 17.76
C ALA A 233 5.86 -6.82 18.06
N VAL A 234 6.79 -6.20 18.77
CA VAL A 234 6.79 -4.75 19.04
C VAL A 234 6.92 -3.95 17.73
N GLY A 235 7.91 -4.29 16.90
CA GLY A 235 8.09 -3.64 15.60
C GLY A 235 6.86 -3.79 14.70
N ALA A 236 6.28 -4.98 14.64
CA ALA A 236 5.08 -5.30 13.89
C ALA A 236 3.84 -4.52 14.42
N LEU A 237 3.67 -4.45 15.75
CA LEU A 237 2.58 -3.69 16.41
C LEU A 237 2.69 -2.19 16.08
N LEU A 238 3.87 -1.60 16.23
CA LEU A 238 4.12 -0.20 15.92
C LEU A 238 3.87 0.08 14.43
N PHE A 239 4.36 -0.79 13.56
CA PHE A 239 4.14 -0.67 12.13
C PHE A 239 2.65 -0.67 11.77
N GLY A 240 1.88 -1.62 12.32
CA GLY A 240 0.44 -1.69 12.17
C GLY A 240 -0.27 -0.46 12.75
N ALA A 241 0.14 0.01 13.93
CA ALA A 241 -0.42 1.20 14.57
C ALA A 241 -0.26 2.46 13.70
N GLY A 242 0.94 2.66 13.13
CA GLY A 242 1.21 3.76 12.21
C GLY A 242 0.38 3.69 10.93
N MET A 243 0.22 2.49 10.36
CA MET A 243 -0.67 2.27 9.21
C MET A 243 -2.12 2.60 9.56
N GLY A 244 -2.61 2.13 10.70
CA GLY A 244 -3.98 2.35 11.15
C GLY A 244 -4.30 3.83 11.34
N LEU A 245 -3.38 4.60 11.92
CA LEU A 245 -3.52 6.05 12.07
C LEU A 245 -3.56 6.79 10.72
N THR A 246 -2.91 6.26 9.70
CA THR A 246 -2.59 6.99 8.47
C THR A 246 -3.55 6.71 7.33
N MET A 247 -3.79 5.42 7.00
CA MET A 247 -4.42 5.02 5.75
C MET A 247 -5.80 5.66 5.52
N GLN A 248 -6.70 5.54 6.48
CA GLN A 248 -8.07 6.02 6.32
C GLN A 248 -8.19 7.52 6.56
N THR A 249 -7.30 8.07 7.37
CA THR A 249 -7.29 9.51 7.68
C THR A 249 -6.97 10.35 6.45
N VAL A 250 -6.03 9.90 5.62
CA VAL A 250 -5.67 10.58 4.36
C VAL A 250 -6.85 10.55 3.37
N VAL A 251 -7.58 9.44 3.30
CA VAL A 251 -8.79 9.34 2.47
C VAL A 251 -9.85 10.36 2.93
N VAL A 252 -10.06 10.49 4.25
CA VAL A 252 -10.98 11.51 4.81
C VAL A 252 -10.52 12.92 4.43
N ALA A 253 -9.23 13.22 4.52
CA ALA A 253 -8.68 14.52 4.14
C ALA A 253 -8.96 14.86 2.68
N VAL A 254 -8.70 13.92 1.77
CA VAL A 254 -8.96 14.07 0.34
C VAL A 254 -10.45 14.27 0.06
N GLN A 255 -11.31 13.41 0.63
CA GLN A 255 -12.77 13.52 0.45
C GLN A 255 -13.34 14.84 0.96
N ASN A 256 -12.77 15.40 2.05
CA ASN A 256 -13.21 16.68 2.62
C ASN A 256 -12.77 17.88 1.78
N SER A 257 -11.74 17.72 0.95
CA SER A 257 -11.12 18.81 0.18
C SER A 257 -11.73 19.02 -1.20
N VAL A 258 -12.57 18.09 -1.68
CA VAL A 258 -13.14 18.12 -3.03
C VAL A 258 -14.66 18.28 -3.01
N GLU A 259 -15.23 18.63 -4.15
CA GLU A 259 -16.69 18.65 -4.33
C GLU A 259 -17.27 17.24 -4.32
N TYR A 260 -18.55 17.10 -4.01
CA TYR A 260 -19.22 15.80 -3.94
C TYR A 260 -19.11 15.00 -5.25
N ARG A 261 -19.22 15.68 -6.40
CA ARG A 261 -19.10 15.07 -7.73
C ARG A 261 -17.70 14.44 -7.99
N ASP A 262 -16.65 14.98 -7.37
CA ASP A 262 -15.27 14.54 -7.55
C ASP A 262 -14.81 13.54 -6.48
N MET A 263 -15.66 13.23 -5.51
CA MET A 263 -15.29 12.41 -4.35
C MET A 263 -14.86 11.00 -4.73
N GLY A 264 -15.53 10.38 -5.70
CA GLY A 264 -15.18 9.05 -6.21
C GLY A 264 -13.78 9.07 -6.82
N VAL A 265 -13.53 9.99 -7.73
CA VAL A 265 -12.24 10.15 -8.40
C VAL A 265 -11.13 10.50 -7.41
N ALA A 266 -11.40 11.38 -6.45
CA ALA A 266 -10.42 11.76 -5.43
C ALA A 266 -10.02 10.57 -4.54
N THR A 267 -10.98 9.74 -4.14
CA THR A 267 -10.73 8.53 -3.36
C THR A 267 -9.96 7.47 -4.17
N SER A 268 -10.34 7.27 -5.43
CA SER A 268 -9.65 6.35 -6.33
C SER A 268 -8.22 6.79 -6.59
N SER A 269 -7.99 8.09 -6.80
CA SER A 269 -6.64 8.67 -6.97
C SER A 269 -5.76 8.43 -5.74
N ALA A 270 -6.29 8.66 -4.52
CA ALA A 270 -5.53 8.42 -3.29
C ALA A 270 -5.13 6.94 -3.14
N THR A 271 -6.02 6.02 -3.52
CA THR A 271 -5.74 4.58 -3.51
C THR A 271 -4.73 4.22 -4.61
N PHE A 272 -4.89 4.78 -5.81
CA PHE A 272 -4.00 4.55 -6.94
C PHE A 272 -2.55 4.97 -6.62
N PHE A 273 -2.33 6.22 -6.18
CA PHE A 273 -0.99 6.71 -5.88
C PHE A 273 -0.32 5.92 -4.75
N ARG A 274 -1.07 5.54 -3.72
CA ARG A 274 -0.57 4.67 -2.65
C ARG A 274 -0.16 3.30 -3.17
N SER A 275 -0.99 2.66 -4.01
CA SER A 275 -0.71 1.35 -4.59
C SER A 275 0.46 1.41 -5.58
N LEU A 276 0.55 2.49 -6.37
CA LEU A 276 1.67 2.73 -7.28
C LEU A 276 2.99 2.87 -6.49
N GLY A 277 2.97 3.68 -5.42
CA GLY A 277 4.11 3.79 -4.50
C GLY A 277 4.50 2.43 -3.93
N GLY A 278 3.52 1.63 -3.51
CA GLY A 278 3.73 0.28 -3.01
C GLY A 278 4.35 -0.68 -4.02
N ALA A 279 3.85 -0.67 -5.25
CA ALA A 279 4.38 -1.51 -6.32
C ALA A 279 5.84 -1.16 -6.66
N ILE A 280 6.14 0.14 -6.79
CA ILE A 280 7.50 0.63 -7.01
C ILE A 280 8.38 0.31 -5.79
N GLY A 281 7.87 0.54 -4.58
CA GLY A 281 8.58 0.24 -3.33
C GLY A 281 8.96 -1.24 -3.24
N THR A 282 8.03 -2.13 -3.53
CA THR A 282 8.29 -3.59 -3.53
C THR A 282 9.38 -3.97 -4.52
N ALA A 283 9.33 -3.44 -5.75
CA ALA A 283 10.32 -3.74 -6.77
C ALA A 283 11.72 -3.21 -6.41
N VAL A 284 11.80 -1.94 -5.98
CA VAL A 284 13.07 -1.30 -5.59
C VAL A 284 13.68 -1.97 -4.36
N LEU A 285 12.87 -2.19 -3.32
CA LEU A 285 13.35 -2.82 -2.08
C LEU A 285 13.68 -4.30 -2.28
N GLY A 286 13.01 -4.99 -3.19
CA GLY A 286 13.37 -6.34 -3.61
C GLY A 286 14.75 -6.39 -4.29
N ALA A 287 15.03 -5.44 -5.17
CA ALA A 287 16.35 -5.31 -5.78
C ALA A 287 17.44 -4.98 -4.74
N ILE A 288 17.13 -4.11 -3.77
CA ILE A 288 18.03 -3.81 -2.65
C ILE A 288 18.29 -5.08 -1.83
N LEU A 289 17.24 -5.84 -1.47
CA LEU A 289 17.40 -7.10 -0.72
C LEU A 289 18.37 -8.05 -1.43
N THR A 290 18.14 -8.31 -2.73
CA THR A 290 18.98 -9.24 -3.51
C THR A 290 20.43 -8.76 -3.55
N THR A 291 20.66 -7.49 -3.89
CA THR A 291 22.00 -6.93 -3.98
C THR A 291 22.73 -6.93 -2.62
N ARG A 292 22.03 -6.57 -1.54
CA ARG A 292 22.59 -6.57 -0.19
C ARG A 292 22.85 -7.98 0.33
N LEU A 293 21.95 -8.93 0.02
CA LEU A 293 22.17 -10.33 0.36
C LEU A 293 23.42 -10.89 -0.30
N ASP A 294 23.62 -10.63 -1.60
CA ASP A 294 24.82 -11.07 -2.32
C ASP A 294 26.09 -10.49 -1.70
N HIS A 295 26.06 -9.20 -1.31
CA HIS A 295 27.19 -8.54 -0.67
C HIS A 295 27.50 -9.12 0.72
N HIS A 296 26.49 -9.19 1.60
CA HIS A 296 26.68 -9.73 2.95
C HIS A 296 27.07 -11.22 2.93
N LEU A 297 26.56 -11.98 1.95
CA LEU A 297 26.92 -13.39 1.79
C LEU A 297 28.36 -13.53 1.33
N ALA A 298 28.82 -12.67 0.39
CA ALA A 298 30.21 -12.65 -0.05
C ALA A 298 31.16 -12.41 1.14
N ASP A 299 30.94 -11.33 1.88
CA ASP A 299 31.80 -10.92 3.01
C ASP A 299 31.88 -12.00 4.09
N ARG A 300 30.76 -12.69 4.38
CA ARG A 300 30.71 -13.74 5.42
C ARG A 300 31.33 -15.05 4.98
N LEU A 301 31.12 -15.46 3.73
CA LEU A 301 31.75 -16.68 3.19
C LEU A 301 33.28 -16.53 3.08
N ASP A 302 33.75 -15.37 2.63
CA ASP A 302 35.19 -15.08 2.56
C ASP A 302 35.80 -15.09 3.96
N SER A 303 35.10 -14.57 4.98
CA SER A 303 35.55 -14.58 6.36
C SER A 303 35.55 -15.98 7.00
N ALA A 304 34.61 -16.85 6.57
CA ALA A 304 34.48 -18.21 7.12
C ALA A 304 35.39 -19.25 6.42
N GLY A 305 36.06 -18.89 5.33
CA GLY A 305 36.88 -19.80 4.53
C GLY A 305 36.10 -20.98 3.92
N THR A 306 34.81 -20.86 3.79
CA THR A 306 33.91 -21.94 3.32
C THR A 306 33.48 -21.67 1.89
N SER A 307 33.73 -22.62 0.99
CA SER A 307 33.28 -22.55 -0.40
C SER A 307 31.84 -23.08 -0.51
N VAL A 308 30.86 -22.23 -0.28
CA VAL A 308 29.46 -22.51 -0.66
C VAL A 308 29.25 -21.97 -2.06
N ASP A 309 28.70 -22.78 -2.95
CA ASP A 309 28.39 -22.34 -4.31
C ASP A 309 27.25 -21.30 -4.26
N ARG A 310 27.62 -20.03 -4.50
CA ARG A 310 26.68 -18.89 -4.49
C ARG A 310 25.52 -19.05 -5.48
N SER A 311 25.72 -19.82 -6.56
CA SER A 311 24.70 -20.06 -7.56
C SER A 311 23.52 -20.91 -7.06
N THR A 312 23.70 -21.62 -5.94
CA THR A 312 22.67 -22.47 -5.33
C THR A 312 21.78 -21.72 -4.34
N ILE A 313 22.15 -20.48 -3.96
CA ILE A 313 21.42 -19.67 -2.98
C ILE A 313 20.58 -18.63 -3.72
N ASP A 314 19.29 -18.94 -3.91
CA ASP A 314 18.31 -17.98 -4.45
C ASP A 314 17.55 -17.30 -3.30
N ALA A 315 17.70 -15.97 -3.18
CA ALA A 315 16.99 -15.16 -2.18
C ALA A 315 15.46 -15.31 -2.27
N ASN A 316 14.94 -15.69 -3.42
CA ASN A 316 13.51 -15.88 -3.65
C ASN A 316 13.07 -17.33 -3.37
N ASN A 317 13.99 -18.25 -3.16
CA ASN A 317 13.70 -19.66 -2.90
C ASN A 317 14.03 -20.04 -1.45
N ILE A 318 13.03 -19.84 -0.55
CA ILE A 318 13.16 -20.15 0.88
C ILE A 318 13.48 -21.64 1.12
N GLU A 319 13.02 -22.54 0.23
CA GLU A 319 13.29 -23.98 0.37
C GLU A 319 14.77 -24.29 0.17
N SER A 320 15.45 -23.60 -0.74
CA SER A 320 16.90 -23.76 -0.95
C SER A 320 17.68 -23.36 0.29
N ILE A 321 17.27 -22.27 0.95
CA ILE A 321 17.89 -21.81 2.22
C ILE A 321 17.66 -22.82 3.36
N ARG A 322 16.46 -23.39 3.44
CA ARG A 322 16.12 -24.40 4.47
C ARG A 322 16.85 -25.73 4.29
N ALA A 323 17.16 -26.10 3.06
CA ALA A 323 17.87 -27.34 2.75
C ALA A 323 19.37 -27.29 3.10
N LEU A 324 19.93 -26.11 3.40
CA LEU A 324 21.32 -25.96 3.79
C LEU A 324 21.60 -26.61 5.17
N THR A 325 22.77 -27.25 5.29
CA THR A 325 23.29 -27.78 6.54
C THR A 325 24.15 -26.75 7.28
N GLU A 326 24.31 -26.91 8.60
CA GLU A 326 25.24 -26.07 9.36
C GLU A 326 26.68 -26.35 8.93
N PRO A 327 27.60 -25.33 8.86
CA PRO A 327 27.41 -23.95 9.30
C PRO A 327 26.81 -23.00 8.21
N ALA A 328 26.64 -23.49 6.98
CA ALA A 328 26.20 -22.66 5.84
C ALA A 328 24.83 -22.01 6.10
N ARG A 329 23.90 -22.73 6.73
CA ARG A 329 22.58 -22.22 7.08
C ARG A 329 22.65 -21.01 8.04
N GLY A 330 23.53 -21.04 9.03
CA GLY A 330 23.77 -19.94 9.97
C GLY A 330 24.28 -18.69 9.23
N ILE A 331 25.30 -18.86 8.38
CA ILE A 331 25.90 -17.79 7.58
C ILE A 331 24.86 -17.12 6.67
N VAL A 332 24.07 -17.93 5.95
CA VAL A 332 23.01 -17.42 5.08
C VAL A 332 21.91 -16.71 5.88
N GLY A 333 21.50 -17.25 7.04
CA GLY A 333 20.50 -16.63 7.91
C GLY A 333 20.94 -15.26 8.44
N GLU A 334 22.21 -15.12 8.83
CA GLU A 334 22.77 -13.84 9.26
C GLU A 334 22.91 -12.84 8.09
N ALA A 335 23.35 -13.29 6.90
CA ALA A 335 23.43 -12.45 5.72
C ALA A 335 22.04 -11.96 5.31
N PHE A 336 21.03 -12.84 5.32
CA PHE A 336 19.65 -12.50 5.03
C PHE A 336 19.07 -11.51 6.04
N THR A 337 19.39 -11.68 7.32
CA THR A 337 19.00 -10.74 8.38
C THR A 337 19.58 -9.36 8.12
N SER A 338 20.89 -9.27 7.84
CA SER A 338 21.56 -8.00 7.53
C SER A 338 20.97 -7.33 6.29
N ALA A 339 20.71 -8.08 5.23
CA ALA A 339 20.09 -7.57 4.02
C ALA A 339 18.64 -7.06 4.28
N THR A 340 17.87 -7.76 5.12
CA THR A 340 16.53 -7.32 5.50
C THR A 340 16.57 -6.05 6.35
N ASN A 341 17.55 -5.91 7.25
CA ASN A 341 17.76 -4.70 8.01
C ASN A 341 18.09 -3.50 7.11
N ASP A 342 18.92 -3.70 6.08
CA ASP A 342 19.23 -2.69 5.06
C ASP A 342 17.97 -2.27 4.29
N VAL A 343 17.06 -3.20 4.02
CA VAL A 343 15.76 -2.88 3.39
C VAL A 343 14.91 -1.99 4.29
N PHE A 344 14.78 -2.31 5.59
CA PHE A 344 14.04 -1.47 6.53
C PHE A 344 14.67 -0.08 6.67
N LEU A 345 15.99 0.03 6.73
CA LEU A 345 16.71 1.30 6.73
C LEU A 345 16.48 2.10 5.44
N SER A 346 16.44 1.43 4.29
CA SER A 346 16.17 2.05 2.99
C SER A 346 14.75 2.62 2.86
N CYS A 347 13.80 2.18 3.70
CA CYS A 347 12.46 2.75 3.78
C CYS A 347 12.43 4.09 4.53
N LEU A 348 13.39 4.35 5.44
CA LEU A 348 13.40 5.55 6.30
C LEU A 348 13.40 6.87 5.53
N PRO A 349 14.21 7.08 4.48
CA PRO A 349 14.17 8.30 3.71
C PRO A 349 12.78 8.59 3.10
N PHE A 350 12.10 7.56 2.61
CA PHE A 350 10.77 7.71 1.99
C PHE A 350 9.70 8.06 3.01
N ILE A 351 9.70 7.41 4.19
CA ILE A 351 8.72 7.75 5.23
C ILE A 351 9.04 9.09 5.90
N ALA A 352 10.32 9.48 6.00
CA ALA A 352 10.71 10.81 6.44
C ALA A 352 10.26 11.88 5.44
N ALA A 353 10.43 11.64 4.13
CA ALA A 353 9.89 12.51 3.09
C ALA A 353 8.36 12.58 3.16
N ALA A 354 7.67 11.45 3.39
CA ALA A 354 6.23 11.43 3.60
C ALA A 354 5.83 12.28 4.82
N LEU A 355 6.56 12.15 5.93
CA LEU A 355 6.34 12.98 7.13
C LEU A 355 6.50 14.48 6.81
N ILE A 356 7.53 14.86 6.07
CA ILE A 356 7.73 16.25 5.65
C ILE A 356 6.53 16.72 4.80
N VAL A 357 6.14 15.93 3.81
CA VAL A 357 5.01 16.25 2.93
C VAL A 357 3.72 16.44 3.71
N ILE A 358 3.41 15.56 4.67
CA ILE A 358 2.15 15.65 5.43
C ILE A 358 2.13 16.87 6.36
N LEU A 359 3.27 17.38 6.80
CA LEU A 359 3.33 18.62 7.57
C LEU A 359 2.82 19.83 6.79
N PHE A 360 2.94 19.82 5.45
CA PHE A 360 2.37 20.86 4.58
C PHE A 360 0.88 20.69 4.30
N LEU A 361 0.26 19.59 4.74
CA LEU A 361 -1.18 19.39 4.57
C LEU A 361 -1.95 20.52 5.28
N LYS A 362 -2.76 21.25 4.52
CA LYS A 362 -3.67 22.25 5.08
C LYS A 362 -4.86 21.55 5.73
N GLU A 363 -5.16 21.89 6.97
CA GLU A 363 -6.33 21.36 7.68
C GLU A 363 -7.53 22.25 7.42
N VAL A 364 -8.58 21.68 6.84
CA VAL A 364 -9.87 22.34 6.62
C VAL A 364 -10.89 21.70 7.55
N PRO A 365 -11.69 22.47 8.30
CA PRO A 365 -12.73 21.92 9.16
C PRO A 365 -13.63 20.94 8.40
N LEU A 366 -13.99 19.83 9.03
CA LEU A 366 -14.91 18.87 8.44
C LEU A 366 -16.28 19.54 8.22
N ARG A 367 -16.80 19.43 7.01
CA ARG A 367 -18.10 19.98 6.65
C ARG A 367 -19.19 19.35 7.52
N THR A 368 -19.95 20.19 8.24
CA THR A 368 -20.99 19.76 9.19
C THR A 368 -22.40 19.80 8.62
N GLY A 369 -22.59 20.20 7.36
CA GLY A 369 -23.92 20.39 6.75
C GLY A 369 -24.25 19.34 5.66
N GLN A 370 -25.50 18.90 5.65
CA GLN A 370 -26.11 18.35 4.44
C GLN A 370 -26.04 19.46 3.37
N VAL A 371 -25.55 19.11 2.18
CA VAL A 371 -25.82 19.94 1.00
C VAL A 371 -27.35 19.94 0.87
N LYS A 372 -28.00 21.04 1.26
CA LYS A 372 -29.39 21.29 0.85
C LYS A 372 -29.37 21.14 -0.67
N PRO A 373 -30.23 20.31 -1.28
CA PRO A 373 -30.47 20.43 -2.70
C PRO A 373 -30.81 21.90 -2.95
N GLU A 374 -30.15 22.55 -3.88
CA GLU A 374 -30.64 23.80 -4.44
C GLU A 374 -32.08 23.51 -4.90
N THR A 375 -33.04 23.91 -4.11
CA THR A 375 -34.41 24.09 -4.62
C THR A 375 -34.28 25.18 -5.67
N THR A 376 -34.33 24.78 -6.91
CA THR A 376 -34.66 25.69 -7.98
C THR A 376 -36.00 26.33 -7.58
N ASP A 377 -35.93 27.53 -7.01
CA ASP A 377 -37.08 28.41 -6.89
C ASP A 377 -37.49 28.80 -8.30
N ASP A 378 -38.23 27.90 -8.95
CA ASP A 378 -39.04 28.22 -10.11
C ASP A 378 -40.38 28.81 -9.61
N ASN A 379 -40.24 29.93 -8.91
CA ASN A 379 -41.35 30.84 -8.69
C ASN A 379 -41.46 31.74 -9.93
N SER A 380 -41.80 31.16 -11.08
CA SER A 380 -42.37 31.89 -12.18
C SER A 380 -43.73 32.39 -11.74
N ILE A 381 -43.76 33.67 -11.40
CA ILE A 381 -44.90 34.53 -11.18
C ILE A 381 -45.89 34.33 -12.29
N ILE A 382 -47.00 33.67 -12.01
CA ILE A 382 -48.20 33.73 -12.86
C ILE A 382 -48.90 35.04 -12.52
N PRO A 383 -49.00 36.02 -13.44
CA PRO A 383 -49.80 37.20 -13.17
C PRO A 383 -51.31 36.84 -13.16
N PRO A 384 -52.11 37.47 -12.29
CA PRO A 384 -53.53 37.20 -12.25
C PRO A 384 -54.22 37.71 -13.55
N SER A 385 -54.91 36.84 -14.21
CA SER A 385 -55.83 37.18 -15.32
C SER A 385 -57.03 37.95 -14.78
N HIS A 386 -57.21 39.16 -15.29
CA HIS A 386 -58.50 39.91 -15.24
C HIS A 386 -59.49 39.32 -16.25
#